data_50ff7b562e01c2551b2284aef9c46869
#
_entry.id   50ff7b562e01c2551b2284aef9c46869
#
_cell.length_a   1.000
_cell.length_b   1.000
_cell.length_c   1.000
_cell.angle_alpha   90.00
_cell.angle_beta   90.00
_cell.angle_gamma   90.00
#
_symmetry.space_group_name_H-M   'P 1'
#
loop_
_entity.id
_entity.type
_entity.pdbx_description
1 polymer ?
#
loop_
_entity_poly.entity_id
_entity_poly.type
_entity_poly.pdbx_seq_one_letter_code
_entity_poly.pdbx_strand_id
1 'polypeptide(L)'
;LEWGSGGSTLCFSKMVKEYYSIEHNEEWYKKISDHLKEDENIFMYYIPSEMPRKLKFGPSNYHEFVTYINHIDFIDKKFDKVLIDGRARQWCAEKVKNYLNDDAIVFLHDFGKPDRERYNSVLDHYTIIDKVGTLVALKI
;
A
#
# COMPACT_ATOMS: atom_id res chain seq x y z
N LEU A 1 0.81 6.65 4.71
CA LEU A 1 1.35 5.95 3.54
C LEU A 1 0.30 5.07 2.89
N GLU A 2 0.33 4.96 1.57
CA GLU A 2 -0.53 4.07 0.79
C GLU A 2 0.27 3.34 -0.28
N TRP A 3 0.03 2.06 -0.47
CA TRP A 3 0.36 1.32 -1.69
C TRP A 3 -0.90 1.03 -2.49
N GLY A 4 -0.98 1.59 -3.70
CA GLY A 4 -2.12 1.51 -4.61
C GLY A 4 -3.03 2.73 -4.52
N SER A 5 -2.74 3.73 -5.36
CA SER A 5 -3.50 4.98 -5.40
C SER A 5 -4.94 4.79 -5.88
N GLY A 6 -5.86 5.60 -5.38
CA GLY A 6 -7.25 5.52 -5.80
C GLY A 6 -8.19 6.52 -5.15
N GLY A 7 -9.44 6.11 -4.97
CA GLY A 7 -10.43 6.89 -4.24
C GLY A 7 -10.03 7.18 -2.80
N SER A 8 -9.30 6.27 -2.17
CA SER A 8 -8.68 6.44 -0.86
C SER A 8 -7.69 7.61 -0.84
N THR A 9 -6.83 7.73 -1.85
CA THR A 9 -5.90 8.85 -2.00
C THR A 9 -6.63 10.18 -2.05
N LEU A 10 -7.68 10.28 -2.87
CA LEU A 10 -8.49 11.50 -3.01
C LEU A 10 -9.25 11.89 -1.73
N CYS A 11 -9.61 10.90 -0.93
CA CYS A 11 -10.41 11.10 0.28
C CYS A 11 -9.54 11.34 1.52
N PHE A 12 -8.59 10.44 1.78
CA PHE A 12 -7.84 10.42 3.04
C PHE A 12 -6.68 11.42 3.07
N SER A 13 -6.16 11.84 1.93
CA SER A 13 -5.13 12.87 1.86
C SER A 13 -5.56 14.19 2.54
N LYS A 14 -6.86 14.51 2.46
CA LYS A 14 -7.45 15.70 3.07
C LYS A 14 -7.60 15.62 4.60
N MET A 15 -7.37 14.45 5.17
CA MET A 15 -7.59 14.17 6.60
C MET A 15 -6.28 14.03 7.38
N VAL A 16 -5.13 14.17 6.71
CA VAL A 16 -3.81 13.95 7.30
C VAL A 16 -2.85 15.09 6.97
N LYS A 17 -1.80 15.21 7.77
CA LYS A 17 -0.79 16.24 7.60
C LYS A 17 0.06 16.02 6.35
N GLU A 18 0.45 14.78 6.09
CA GLU A 18 1.22 14.37 4.93
C GLU A 18 0.69 13.03 4.41
N TYR A 19 0.59 12.89 3.10
CA TYR A 19 0.12 11.68 2.45
C TYR A 19 1.12 11.22 1.39
N TYR A 20 1.57 9.99 1.49
CA TYR A 20 2.53 9.37 0.58
C TYR A 20 1.84 8.22 -0.13
N SER A 21 1.78 8.24 -1.47
CA SER A 21 1.11 7.21 -2.26
C SER A 21 2.04 6.63 -3.33
N ILE A 22 2.17 5.30 -3.34
CA ILE A 22 3.03 4.56 -4.26
C ILE A 22 2.13 3.77 -5.22
N GLU A 23 2.19 4.08 -6.51
CA GLU A 23 1.36 3.47 -7.57
C GLU A 23 2.23 2.83 -8.66
N HIS A 24 1.84 1.63 -9.11
CA HIS A 24 2.55 0.89 -10.13
C HIS A 24 1.95 1.01 -11.54
N ASN A 25 0.70 1.42 -11.64
CA ASN A 25 0.00 1.60 -12.91
C ASN A 25 0.09 3.06 -13.38
N GLU A 26 0.71 3.27 -14.54
CA GLU A 26 0.97 4.61 -15.07
C GLU A 26 -0.30 5.42 -15.35
N GLU A 27 -1.30 4.78 -15.98
CA GLU A 27 -2.55 5.45 -16.31
C GLU A 27 -3.31 5.88 -15.06
N TRP A 28 -3.30 4.99 -14.06
CA TRP A 28 -3.95 5.25 -12.78
C TRP A 28 -3.21 6.32 -11.98
N TYR A 29 -1.88 6.26 -11.94
CA TYR A 29 -1.04 7.29 -11.34
C TYR A 29 -1.34 8.67 -11.95
N LYS A 30 -1.32 8.80 -13.28
CA LYS A 30 -1.61 10.06 -13.99
C LYS A 30 -3.00 10.57 -13.64
N LYS A 31 -4.02 9.69 -13.69
CA LYS A 31 -5.40 10.05 -13.38
C LYS A 31 -5.55 10.61 -11.95
N ILE A 32 -4.94 9.98 -10.96
CA ILE A 32 -5.06 10.42 -9.57
C ILE A 32 -4.21 11.67 -9.31
N SER A 33 -2.97 11.71 -9.79
CA SER A 33 -2.09 12.86 -9.60
C SER A 33 -2.62 14.15 -10.24
N ASP A 34 -3.28 14.06 -11.39
CA ASP A 34 -3.92 15.22 -12.02
C ASP A 34 -5.02 15.87 -11.15
N HIS A 35 -5.71 15.08 -10.33
CA HIS A 35 -6.72 15.59 -9.40
C HIS A 35 -6.12 16.23 -8.15
N LEU A 36 -4.87 15.92 -7.83
CA LEU A 36 -4.21 16.28 -6.57
C LEU A 36 -3.05 17.26 -6.76
N LYS A 37 -2.83 17.76 -7.96
CA LYS A 37 -1.66 18.61 -8.28
C LYS A 37 -1.59 19.94 -7.54
N GLU A 38 -2.71 20.40 -6.98
CA GLU A 38 -2.79 21.61 -6.16
C GLU A 38 -2.63 21.32 -4.64
N ASP A 39 -2.55 20.04 -4.26
CA ASP A 39 -2.47 19.62 -2.86
C ASP A 39 -1.00 19.46 -2.43
N GLU A 40 -0.48 20.40 -1.64
CA GLU A 40 0.93 20.46 -1.24
C GLU A 40 1.35 19.38 -0.23
N ASN A 41 0.39 18.74 0.42
CA ASN A 41 0.66 17.70 1.44
C ASN A 41 0.71 16.28 0.87
N ILE A 42 0.63 16.12 -0.45
CA ILE A 42 0.55 14.81 -1.11
C ILE A 42 1.81 14.55 -1.95
N PHE A 43 2.42 13.41 -1.70
CA PHE A 43 3.62 12.94 -2.40
C PHE A 43 3.29 11.65 -3.13
N MET A 44 3.17 11.72 -4.46
CA MET A 44 2.83 10.58 -5.30
C MET A 44 4.05 10.05 -6.06
N TYR A 45 4.22 8.73 -6.03
CA TYR A 45 5.33 8.04 -6.69
C TYR A 45 4.81 7.02 -7.70
N TYR A 46 5.24 7.14 -8.95
CA TYR A 46 5.02 6.12 -9.96
C TYR A 46 6.18 5.13 -9.97
N ILE A 47 5.92 3.90 -9.56
CA ILE A 47 6.93 2.83 -9.48
C ILE A 47 6.38 1.61 -10.24
N PRO A 48 6.75 1.43 -11.52
CA PRO A 48 6.27 0.32 -12.33
C PRO A 48 6.75 -1.04 -11.81
N SER A 49 6.08 -2.11 -12.24
CA SER A 49 6.59 -3.46 -12.01
C SER A 49 7.85 -3.73 -12.84
N GLU A 50 8.75 -4.55 -12.34
CA GLU A 50 9.97 -4.97 -13.04
C GLU A 50 9.68 -5.90 -14.25
N MET A 51 8.49 -6.49 -14.33
CA MET A 51 8.12 -7.39 -15.41
C MET A 51 7.11 -6.76 -16.36
N PRO A 52 7.29 -6.92 -17.67
CA PRO A 52 6.33 -6.44 -18.64
C PRO A 52 4.98 -7.15 -18.50
N ARG A 53 3.89 -6.41 -18.69
CA ARG A 53 2.45 -6.75 -18.53
C ARG A 53 1.95 -8.08 -19.13
N LYS A 54 2.81 -8.90 -19.74
CA LYS A 54 2.42 -10.15 -20.43
C LYS A 54 1.94 -11.27 -19.51
N LEU A 55 2.23 -11.21 -18.21
CA LEU A 55 1.76 -12.17 -17.20
C LEU A 55 0.59 -11.60 -16.40
N LYS A 56 -0.56 -11.43 -17.07
CA LYS A 56 -1.75 -10.80 -16.46
C LYS A 56 -2.44 -11.61 -15.33
N PHE A 57 -2.08 -12.85 -15.12
CA PHE A 57 -2.81 -13.77 -14.23
C PHE A 57 -1.85 -14.58 -13.36
N GLY A 58 -1.61 -14.10 -12.18
CA GLY A 58 -0.90 -14.80 -11.14
C GLY A 58 -0.87 -13.98 -9.85
N PRO A 59 -0.62 -14.60 -8.71
CA PRO A 59 -0.38 -13.85 -7.49
C PRO A 59 0.83 -12.95 -7.71
N SER A 60 0.70 -11.66 -7.40
CA SER A 60 1.82 -10.72 -7.41
C SER A 60 2.93 -11.30 -6.54
N ASN A 61 4.05 -11.64 -7.15
CA ASN A 61 5.19 -12.16 -6.41
C ASN A 61 6.15 -11.03 -6.04
N TYR A 62 7.05 -11.31 -5.12
CA TYR A 62 8.05 -10.35 -4.66
C TYR A 62 8.88 -9.77 -5.81
N HIS A 63 9.36 -10.64 -6.70
CA HIS A 63 10.27 -10.27 -7.80
C HIS A 63 9.64 -9.35 -8.85
N GLU A 64 8.32 -9.39 -9.01
CA GLU A 64 7.61 -8.49 -9.93
C GLU A 64 7.51 -7.06 -9.40
N PHE A 65 7.69 -6.84 -8.09
CA PHE A 65 7.41 -5.58 -7.41
C PHE A 65 8.49 -5.18 -6.41
N VAL A 66 9.75 -5.59 -6.62
CA VAL A 66 10.85 -5.32 -5.69
C VAL A 66 11.03 -3.83 -5.44
N THR A 67 11.13 -3.03 -6.52
CA THR A 67 11.29 -1.58 -6.41
C THR A 67 10.05 -0.92 -5.80
N TYR A 68 8.86 -1.37 -6.18
CA TYR A 68 7.59 -0.87 -5.65
C TYR A 68 7.47 -1.11 -4.13
N ILE A 69 7.79 -2.32 -3.66
CA ILE A 69 7.79 -2.68 -2.23
C ILE A 69 8.80 -1.84 -1.46
N ASN A 70 10.02 -1.73 -2.00
CA ASN A 70 11.14 -1.11 -1.31
C ASN A 70 11.24 0.42 -1.50
N HIS A 71 10.35 1.03 -2.29
CA HIS A 71 10.38 2.48 -2.49
C HIS A 71 10.26 3.29 -1.18
N ILE A 72 9.64 2.72 -0.18
CA ILE A 72 9.54 3.31 1.17
C ILE A 72 10.91 3.67 1.76
N ASP A 73 11.98 2.96 1.40
CA ASP A 73 13.35 3.23 1.87
C ASP A 73 13.84 4.63 1.48
N PHE A 74 13.32 5.17 0.37
CA PHE A 74 13.68 6.50 -0.12
C PHE A 74 12.84 7.63 0.49
N ILE A 75 11.74 7.28 1.18
CA ILE A 75 10.87 8.27 1.83
C ILE A 75 11.46 8.69 3.18
N ASP A 76 12.21 7.80 3.84
CA ASP A 76 12.92 8.02 5.12
C ASP A 76 12.04 8.63 6.23
N LYS A 77 10.84 8.08 6.38
CA LYS A 77 9.86 8.50 7.39
C LYS A 77 9.22 7.30 8.08
N LYS A 78 8.68 7.54 9.28
CA LYS A 78 7.79 6.62 9.96
C LYS A 78 6.35 7.08 9.80
N PHE A 79 5.42 6.12 9.84
CA PHE A 79 4.02 6.33 9.53
C PHE A 79 3.09 5.90 10.67
N ASP A 80 2.02 6.69 10.90
CA ASP A 80 0.98 6.39 11.88
C ASP A 80 -0.14 5.55 11.26
N LYS A 81 -0.40 5.73 9.98
CA LYS A 81 -1.43 5.02 9.21
C LYS A 81 -0.87 4.57 7.88
N VAL A 82 -1.14 3.31 7.56
CA VAL A 82 -0.72 2.70 6.30
C VAL A 82 -1.90 1.99 5.67
N LEU A 83 -2.17 2.23 4.39
CA LEU A 83 -3.16 1.50 3.61
C LEU A 83 -2.46 0.67 2.52
N ILE A 84 -2.76 -0.62 2.48
CA ILE A 84 -2.19 -1.54 1.50
C ILE A 84 -3.33 -2.13 0.66
N ASP A 85 -3.56 -1.49 -0.50
CA ASP A 85 -4.61 -1.89 -1.46
C ASP A 85 -4.09 -2.10 -2.89
N GLY A 86 -2.78 -2.00 -3.10
CA GLY A 86 -2.13 -2.17 -4.40
C GLY A 86 -1.73 -3.61 -4.72
N ARG A 87 -0.51 -3.80 -5.18
CA ARG A 87 0.09 -5.10 -5.50
C ARG A 87 1.04 -5.57 -4.39
N ALA A 88 1.42 -6.84 -4.46
CA ALA A 88 2.41 -7.45 -3.54
C ALA A 88 2.11 -7.20 -2.04
N ARG A 89 0.84 -7.15 -1.65
CA ARG A 89 0.33 -6.63 -0.37
C ARG A 89 0.99 -7.27 0.85
N GLN A 90 1.18 -8.59 0.84
CA GLN A 90 1.86 -9.29 1.94
C GLN A 90 3.30 -8.81 2.14
N TRP A 91 3.99 -8.53 1.03
CA TRP A 91 5.37 -8.04 1.06
C TRP A 91 5.47 -6.57 1.45
N CYS A 92 4.47 -5.75 1.05
CA CYS A 92 4.36 -4.37 1.53
C CYS A 92 4.09 -4.34 3.03
N ALA A 93 3.20 -5.21 3.55
CA ALA A 93 2.94 -5.33 4.97
C ALA A 93 4.19 -5.79 5.75
N GLU A 94 4.94 -6.75 5.21
CA GLU A 94 6.21 -7.18 5.79
C GLU A 94 7.24 -6.05 5.82
N LYS A 95 7.37 -5.34 4.72
CA LYS A 95 8.34 -4.24 4.59
C LYS A 95 8.05 -3.08 5.53
N VAL A 96 6.79 -2.68 5.65
CA VAL A 96 6.41 -1.47 6.38
C VAL A 96 6.64 -1.56 7.88
N LYS A 97 6.80 -2.74 8.46
CA LYS A 97 7.03 -2.93 9.92
C LYS A 97 8.13 -2.02 10.47
N ASN A 98 9.20 -1.85 9.71
CA ASN A 98 10.35 -1.06 10.13
C ASN A 98 10.12 0.47 10.05
N TYR A 99 8.99 0.88 9.47
CA TYR A 99 8.61 2.27 9.21
C TYR A 99 7.36 2.70 9.95
N LEU A 100 6.95 1.94 10.96
CA LEU A 100 5.79 2.27 11.78
C LEU A 100 6.20 3.04 13.04
N ASN A 101 5.36 3.99 13.45
CA ASN A 101 5.37 4.56 14.78
C ASN A 101 4.73 3.58 15.78
N ASP A 102 4.92 3.79 17.09
CA ASP A 102 4.50 2.85 18.15
C ASP A 102 3.00 2.53 18.14
N ASP A 103 2.14 3.50 17.81
CA ASP A 103 0.68 3.34 17.74
C ASP A 103 0.14 3.26 16.32
N ALA A 104 0.98 2.89 15.36
CA ALA A 104 0.58 2.80 13.97
C ALA A 104 -0.46 1.71 13.72
N ILE A 105 -1.33 1.96 12.73
CA ILE A 105 -2.30 0.99 12.24
C ILE A 105 -2.06 0.76 10.75
N VAL A 106 -1.98 -0.52 10.38
CA VAL A 106 -1.87 -0.95 9.00
C VAL A 106 -3.22 -1.50 8.53
N PHE A 107 -3.77 -0.93 7.49
CA PHE A 107 -5.00 -1.39 6.84
C PHE A 107 -4.62 -2.25 5.63
N LEU A 108 -5.09 -3.49 5.60
CA LEU A 108 -4.87 -4.43 4.51
C LEU A 108 -6.21 -4.81 3.87
N HIS A 109 -6.36 -4.48 2.59
CA HIS A 109 -7.57 -4.79 1.83
C HIS A 109 -7.52 -6.18 1.17
N ASP A 110 -8.68 -6.76 0.87
CA ASP A 110 -8.87 -8.11 0.31
C ASP A 110 -8.38 -9.26 1.22
N PHE A 111 -8.24 -9.04 2.52
CA PHE A 111 -7.88 -10.09 3.45
C PHE A 111 -9.01 -11.11 3.61
N GLY A 112 -8.66 -12.39 3.62
CA GLY A 112 -9.61 -13.49 3.80
C GLY A 112 -10.44 -13.84 2.56
N LYS A 113 -10.14 -13.30 1.39
CA LYS A 113 -10.70 -13.80 0.13
C LYS A 113 -10.09 -15.17 -0.21
N PRO A 114 -10.86 -16.12 -0.79
CA PRO A 114 -10.39 -17.48 -1.07
C PRO A 114 -9.13 -17.56 -1.91
N ASP A 115 -8.93 -16.61 -2.83
CA ASP A 115 -7.74 -16.52 -3.69
C ASP A 115 -6.58 -15.72 -3.05
N ARG A 116 -6.71 -15.33 -1.78
CA ARG A 116 -5.80 -14.46 -1.03
C ARG A 116 -5.25 -15.09 0.25
N GLU A 117 -5.28 -16.41 0.38
CA GLU A 117 -4.77 -17.13 1.57
C GLU A 117 -3.32 -16.79 1.92
N ARG A 118 -2.51 -16.43 0.91
CA ARG A 118 -1.13 -15.96 1.12
C ARG A 118 -1.03 -14.71 2.02
N TYR A 119 -2.12 -13.94 2.17
CA TYR A 119 -2.11 -12.78 3.07
C TYR A 119 -2.12 -13.19 4.54
N ASN A 120 -2.42 -14.46 4.86
CA ASN A 120 -2.38 -14.95 6.23
C ASN A 120 -0.97 -14.87 6.83
N SER A 121 0.09 -14.89 6.02
CA SER A 121 1.47 -14.73 6.48
C SER A 121 1.72 -13.40 7.21
N VAL A 122 0.89 -12.38 7.01
CA VAL A 122 1.03 -11.13 7.76
C VAL A 122 0.73 -11.33 9.25
N LEU A 123 -0.06 -12.35 9.61
CA LEU A 123 -0.40 -12.67 11.01
C LEU A 123 0.79 -13.23 11.80
N ASP A 124 1.89 -13.57 11.16
CA ASP A 124 3.14 -13.93 11.84
C ASP A 124 3.73 -12.73 12.61
N HIS A 125 3.32 -11.51 12.24
CA HIS A 125 3.84 -10.26 12.78
C HIS A 125 2.78 -9.25 13.23
N TYR A 126 1.53 -9.46 12.82
CA TYR A 126 0.43 -8.53 13.09
C TYR A 126 -0.73 -9.23 13.78
N THR A 127 -1.40 -8.49 14.65
CA THR A 127 -2.69 -8.87 15.24
C THR A 127 -3.81 -8.10 14.56
N ILE A 128 -4.89 -8.77 14.19
CA ILE A 128 -6.11 -8.10 13.71
C ILE A 128 -6.79 -7.44 14.89
N ILE A 129 -6.92 -6.12 14.85
CA ILE A 129 -7.61 -5.32 15.88
C ILE A 129 -9.04 -4.94 15.48
N ASP A 130 -9.32 -4.93 14.16
CA ASP A 130 -10.67 -4.68 13.63
C ASP A 130 -10.81 -5.23 12.20
N LYS A 131 -12.05 -5.47 11.77
CA LYS A 131 -12.35 -6.00 10.43
C LYS A 131 -13.70 -5.53 9.93
N VAL A 132 -13.72 -4.99 8.70
CA VAL A 132 -14.93 -4.63 7.97
C VAL A 132 -14.90 -5.26 6.58
N GLY A 133 -15.75 -6.24 6.33
CA GLY A 133 -15.73 -7.01 5.09
C GLY A 133 -14.39 -7.70 4.87
N THR A 134 -13.67 -7.30 3.82
CA THR A 134 -12.33 -7.81 3.50
C THR A 134 -11.21 -6.84 3.88
N LEU A 135 -11.51 -5.71 4.49
CA LEU A 135 -10.53 -4.78 5.04
C LEU A 135 -10.26 -5.15 6.49
N VAL A 136 -9.01 -5.33 6.85
CA VAL A 136 -8.57 -5.55 8.24
C VAL A 136 -7.68 -4.42 8.71
N ALA A 137 -7.83 -4.04 9.97
CA ALA A 137 -6.92 -3.17 10.69
C ALA A 137 -5.96 -4.04 11.53
N LEU A 138 -4.68 -3.82 11.35
CA LEU A 138 -3.59 -4.60 11.91
C LEU A 138 -2.72 -3.74 12.81
N LYS A 139 -2.24 -4.33 13.90
CA LYS A 139 -1.24 -3.73 14.79
C LYS A 139 -0.14 -4.76 15.09
N ILE A 140 1.11 -4.32 15.25
CA ILE A 140 2.22 -5.14 15.74
C ILE A 140 2.03 -5.40 17.24
#